data_e92d728ca14075a01a949fa969410b21
#
_entry.id   e92d728ca14075a01a949fa969410b21
#
_cell.length_a   1.000
_cell.length_b   1.000
_cell.length_c   1.000
_cell.angle_alpha   90.00
_cell.angle_beta   90.00
_cell.angle_gamma   90.00
#
_symmetry.space_group_name_H-M   'P 1'
#
loop_
_entity.id
_entity.type
_entity.pdbx_description
1 polymer ?
#
loop_
_entity_poly.entity_id
_entity_poly.type
_entity_poly.pdbx_seq_one_letter_code
_entity_poly.pdbx_strand_id
1 'polypeptide(L)'
;AKVGGIHANNTYPADFLLENLKIQNNVIESAWRQGARRLLFLGSSCIYPKFAPQPIREESLLTGPLEPTNEWYAIAKIAGIQLCRALRSQHGFDAIILMPTNLYGPGDNYHPTGSHVIPALIRRFHEACLQKSESVTCWGTGSPRREFLHVDDLADASVHCLEHWRPGDDETQFLNVGTGVDLPIRDLASLVAEIGRAHV
;
A
#
# COMPACT_ATOMS: atom_id res chain seq x y z
N ALA A 1 -5.00 -7.81 -6.27
CA ALA A 1 -4.64 -6.55 -6.95
C ALA A 1 -3.34 -6.75 -7.73
N LYS A 2 -3.20 -6.06 -8.88
CA LYS A 2 -1.92 -5.92 -9.56
C LYS A 2 -1.14 -4.82 -8.85
N VAL A 3 0.00 -5.17 -8.29
CA VAL A 3 0.85 -4.27 -7.51
C VAL A 3 2.29 -4.27 -8.04
N GLY A 4 3.05 -3.22 -7.74
CA GLY A 4 4.44 -3.12 -8.15
C GLY A 4 5.04 -1.77 -7.76
N GLY A 5 6.37 -1.67 -7.81
CA GLY A 5 7.10 -0.44 -7.53
C GLY A 5 6.81 0.68 -8.55
N ILE A 6 7.39 1.85 -8.30
CA ILE A 6 7.20 3.07 -9.12
C ILE A 6 7.51 2.80 -10.60
N HIS A 7 8.59 2.08 -10.91
CA HIS A 7 8.97 1.78 -12.28
C HIS A 7 7.88 0.99 -13.02
N ALA A 8 7.33 -0.05 -12.40
CA ALA A 8 6.28 -0.87 -13.00
C ALA A 8 5.00 -0.06 -13.24
N ASN A 9 4.58 0.75 -12.26
CA ASN A 9 3.41 1.62 -12.37
C ASN A 9 3.53 2.61 -13.53
N ASN A 10 4.69 3.23 -13.67
CA ASN A 10 4.94 4.21 -14.72
C ASN A 10 5.07 3.56 -16.12
N THR A 11 5.51 2.30 -16.20
CA THR A 11 5.71 1.57 -17.46
C THR A 11 4.41 0.96 -18.00
N TYR A 12 3.51 0.50 -17.11
CA TYR A 12 2.29 -0.22 -17.46
C TYR A 12 0.99 0.43 -16.92
N PRO A 13 0.77 1.73 -17.17
CA PRO A 13 -0.35 2.47 -16.54
C PRO A 13 -1.72 1.88 -16.86
N ALA A 14 -1.98 1.50 -18.11
CA ALA A 14 -3.25 0.93 -18.52
C ALA A 14 -3.54 -0.41 -17.83
N ASP A 15 -2.53 -1.27 -17.70
CA ASP A 15 -2.65 -2.56 -17.03
C ASP A 15 -2.96 -2.39 -15.54
N PHE A 16 -2.25 -1.47 -14.86
CA PHE A 16 -2.50 -1.19 -13.45
C PHE A 16 -3.91 -0.66 -13.19
N LEU A 17 -4.41 0.22 -14.06
CA LEU A 17 -5.79 0.71 -13.96
C LEU A 17 -6.80 -0.39 -14.26
N LEU A 18 -6.72 -0.98 -15.45
CA LEU A 18 -7.75 -1.90 -15.97
C LEU A 18 -7.86 -3.19 -15.15
N GLU A 19 -6.73 -3.83 -14.84
CA GLU A 19 -6.75 -5.09 -14.11
C GLU A 19 -7.24 -4.91 -12.67
N ASN A 20 -6.81 -3.83 -12.00
CA ASN A 20 -7.29 -3.55 -10.64
C ASN A 20 -8.78 -3.22 -10.61
N LEU A 21 -9.29 -2.43 -11.57
CA LEU A 21 -10.73 -2.18 -11.69
C LEU A 21 -11.52 -3.48 -11.91
N LYS A 22 -11.08 -4.36 -12.82
CA LYS A 22 -11.74 -5.65 -13.04
C LYS A 22 -11.76 -6.53 -11.80
N ILE A 23 -10.61 -6.70 -11.14
CA ILE A 23 -10.50 -7.55 -9.96
C ILE A 23 -11.40 -7.04 -8.85
N GLN A 24 -11.27 -5.76 -8.48
CA GLN A 24 -11.99 -5.21 -7.34
C GLN A 24 -13.50 -5.11 -7.60
N ASN A 25 -13.93 -4.72 -8.79
CA ASN A 25 -15.36 -4.65 -9.12
C ASN A 25 -16.00 -6.03 -9.05
N ASN A 26 -15.35 -7.05 -9.63
CA ASN A 26 -15.86 -8.41 -9.56
C ASN A 26 -15.95 -8.95 -8.13
N VAL A 27 -14.92 -8.70 -7.30
CA VAL A 27 -14.89 -9.17 -5.91
C VAL A 27 -15.95 -8.44 -5.06
N ILE A 28 -16.00 -7.11 -5.15
CA ILE A 28 -16.93 -6.29 -4.34
C ILE A 28 -18.38 -6.60 -4.75
N GLU A 29 -18.68 -6.61 -6.05
CA GLU A 29 -20.02 -6.91 -6.55
C GLU A 29 -20.44 -8.33 -6.19
N SER A 30 -19.58 -9.34 -6.37
CA SER A 30 -19.88 -10.72 -6.02
C SER A 30 -20.12 -10.88 -4.54
N ALA A 31 -19.29 -10.27 -3.68
CA ALA A 31 -19.49 -10.31 -2.24
C ALA A 31 -20.86 -9.74 -1.83
N TRP A 32 -21.22 -8.58 -2.37
CA TRP A 32 -22.52 -7.98 -2.13
C TRP A 32 -23.67 -8.86 -2.63
N ARG A 33 -23.65 -9.29 -3.90
CA ARG A 33 -24.75 -10.07 -4.50
C ARG A 33 -24.94 -11.45 -3.88
N GLN A 34 -23.86 -12.07 -3.40
CA GLN A 34 -23.92 -13.38 -2.74
C GLN A 34 -24.23 -13.27 -1.22
N GLY A 35 -24.51 -12.08 -0.73
CA GLY A 35 -24.91 -11.86 0.65
C GLY A 35 -23.77 -12.04 1.67
N ALA A 36 -22.53 -11.74 1.29
CA ALA A 36 -21.45 -11.72 2.26
C ALA A 36 -21.80 -10.74 3.38
N ARG A 37 -21.73 -11.22 4.63
CA ARG A 37 -22.14 -10.44 5.80
C ARG A 37 -21.29 -9.19 5.99
N ARG A 38 -20.00 -9.25 5.63
CA ARG A 38 -19.06 -8.15 5.74
C ARG A 38 -17.93 -8.32 4.73
N LEU A 39 -17.42 -7.21 4.20
CA LEU A 39 -16.25 -7.16 3.33
C LEU A 39 -15.22 -6.18 3.89
N LEU A 40 -13.95 -6.59 3.94
CA LEU A 40 -12.83 -5.68 4.12
C LEU A 40 -12.12 -5.47 2.79
N PHE A 41 -12.05 -4.21 2.36
CA PHE A 41 -11.33 -3.81 1.16
C PHE A 41 -10.00 -3.12 1.55
N LEU A 42 -8.89 -3.62 1.01
CA LEU A 42 -7.59 -2.97 1.19
C LEU A 42 -7.40 -1.88 0.14
N GLY A 43 -7.38 -0.64 0.60
CA GLY A 43 -6.95 0.53 -0.16
C GLY A 43 -5.43 0.57 -0.31
N SER A 44 -4.88 1.77 -0.36
CA SER A 44 -3.44 2.04 -0.39
C SER A 44 -3.19 3.51 -0.06
N SER A 45 -2.10 3.82 0.61
CA SER A 45 -1.73 5.21 0.94
C SER A 45 -1.48 6.10 -0.29
N CYS A 46 -1.28 5.52 -1.49
CA CYS A 46 -1.13 6.28 -2.74
C CYS A 46 -2.40 7.01 -3.21
N ILE A 47 -3.55 6.74 -2.59
CA ILE A 47 -4.82 7.44 -2.90
C ILE A 47 -4.83 8.89 -2.44
N TYR A 48 -3.95 9.26 -1.54
CA TYR A 48 -3.88 10.62 -1.01
C TYR A 48 -3.17 11.57 -1.97
N PRO A 49 -3.53 12.87 -1.93
CA PRO A 49 -2.85 13.87 -2.72
C PRO A 49 -1.34 13.88 -2.46
N LYS A 50 -0.56 14.13 -3.52
CA LYS A 50 0.91 14.23 -3.43
C LYS A 50 1.40 15.17 -2.33
N PHE A 51 0.69 16.27 -2.13
CA PHE A 51 1.02 17.33 -1.18
C PHE A 51 0.05 17.39 0.00
N ALA A 52 -0.55 16.26 0.37
CA ALA A 52 -1.39 16.21 1.56
C ALA A 52 -0.62 16.66 2.81
N PRO A 53 -1.26 17.41 3.73
CA PRO A 53 -0.65 17.75 5.01
C PRO A 53 -0.22 16.49 5.78
N GLN A 54 0.89 16.61 6.50
CA GLN A 54 1.43 15.51 7.32
C GLN A 54 1.17 15.78 8.82
N PRO A 55 0.77 14.76 9.59
CA PRO A 55 0.40 13.41 9.18
C PRO A 55 -0.87 13.38 8.31
N ILE A 56 -0.90 12.48 7.32
CA ILE A 56 -2.04 12.39 6.40
C ILE A 56 -3.26 11.84 7.16
N ARG A 57 -4.38 12.55 7.03
CA ARG A 57 -5.67 12.13 7.59
C ARG A 57 -6.59 11.58 6.50
N GLU A 58 -7.56 10.79 6.90
CA GLU A 58 -8.52 10.16 6.00
C GLU A 58 -9.32 11.19 5.17
N GLU A 59 -9.61 12.36 5.74
CA GLU A 59 -10.32 13.46 5.07
C GLU A 59 -9.53 14.07 3.90
N SER A 60 -8.24 13.76 3.79
CA SER A 60 -7.41 14.22 2.67
C SER A 60 -7.73 13.53 1.35
N LEU A 61 -8.55 12.47 1.36
CA LEU A 61 -8.95 11.77 0.13
C LEU A 61 -9.67 12.73 -0.82
N LEU A 62 -9.21 12.79 -2.10
CA LEU A 62 -9.78 13.62 -3.17
C LEU A 62 -9.65 15.13 -2.96
N THR A 63 -8.77 15.60 -2.11
CA THR A 63 -8.58 17.05 -1.88
C THR A 63 -7.52 17.71 -2.76
N GLY A 64 -6.84 16.94 -3.61
CA GLY A 64 -5.80 17.45 -4.50
C GLY A 64 -5.28 16.43 -5.51
N PRO A 65 -4.28 16.79 -6.34
CA PRO A 65 -3.73 15.93 -7.37
C PRO A 65 -2.92 14.77 -6.76
N LEU A 66 -3.01 13.61 -7.40
CA LEU A 66 -2.28 12.40 -7.03
C LEU A 66 -0.79 12.50 -7.43
N GLU A 67 0.03 11.56 -6.92
CA GLU A 67 1.40 11.38 -7.40
C GLU A 67 1.39 10.79 -8.83
N PRO A 68 1.91 11.51 -9.85
CA PRO A 68 1.78 11.09 -11.24
C PRO A 68 2.36 9.71 -11.56
N THR A 69 3.39 9.27 -10.82
CA THR A 69 4.09 8.01 -11.09
C THR A 69 3.28 6.75 -10.73
N ASN A 70 2.20 6.89 -9.95
CA ASN A 70 1.31 5.78 -9.57
C ASN A 70 -0.18 6.17 -9.62
N GLU A 71 -0.50 7.27 -10.30
CA GLU A 71 -1.86 7.83 -10.39
C GLU A 71 -2.89 6.78 -10.83
N TRP A 72 -2.57 5.97 -11.83
CA TRP A 72 -3.51 5.00 -12.40
C TRP A 72 -3.90 3.90 -11.42
N TYR A 73 -2.94 3.42 -10.64
CA TYR A 73 -3.20 2.50 -9.54
C TYR A 73 -4.03 3.17 -8.44
N ALA A 74 -3.67 4.40 -8.08
CA ALA A 74 -4.39 5.18 -7.08
C ALA A 74 -5.86 5.40 -7.48
N ILE A 75 -6.13 5.79 -8.74
CA ILE A 75 -7.48 5.96 -9.28
C ILE A 75 -8.28 4.65 -9.17
N ALA A 76 -7.69 3.51 -9.53
CA ALA A 76 -8.36 2.23 -9.36
C ALA A 76 -8.74 1.99 -7.91
N LYS A 77 -7.83 2.20 -6.97
CA LYS A 77 -8.11 2.03 -5.54
C LYS A 77 -9.17 2.99 -5.02
N ILE A 78 -9.14 4.26 -5.43
CA ILE A 78 -10.20 5.23 -5.11
C ILE A 78 -11.55 4.76 -5.62
N ALA A 79 -11.63 4.25 -6.85
CA ALA A 79 -12.87 3.72 -7.40
C ALA A 79 -13.43 2.56 -6.56
N GLY A 80 -12.58 1.63 -6.08
CA GLY A 80 -12.99 0.56 -5.19
C GLY A 80 -13.51 1.04 -3.85
N ILE A 81 -12.86 2.05 -3.25
CA ILE A 81 -13.31 2.71 -2.02
C ILE A 81 -14.69 3.33 -2.22
N GLN A 82 -14.87 4.09 -3.30
CA GLN A 82 -16.15 4.74 -3.59
C GLN A 82 -17.26 3.73 -3.91
N LEU A 83 -16.94 2.60 -4.56
CA LEU A 83 -17.89 1.52 -4.78
C LEU A 83 -18.36 0.89 -3.45
N CYS A 84 -17.45 0.62 -2.52
CA CYS A 84 -17.79 0.11 -1.19
C CYS A 84 -18.71 1.11 -0.44
N ARG A 85 -18.39 2.40 -0.48
CA ARG A 85 -19.19 3.45 0.14
C ARG A 85 -20.58 3.58 -0.50
N ALA A 86 -20.67 3.53 -1.82
CA ALA A 86 -21.93 3.59 -2.55
C ALA A 86 -22.83 2.40 -2.22
N LEU A 87 -22.27 1.17 -2.17
CA LEU A 87 -23.02 -0.03 -1.80
C LEU A 87 -23.50 0.01 -0.34
N ARG A 88 -22.69 0.56 0.57
CA ARG A 88 -23.12 0.80 1.95
C ARG A 88 -24.29 1.79 2.00
N SER A 89 -24.16 2.94 1.36
CA SER A 89 -25.21 3.96 1.37
C SER A 89 -26.51 3.51 0.72
N GLN A 90 -26.42 2.81 -0.42
CA GLN A 90 -27.60 2.42 -1.19
C GLN A 90 -28.25 1.12 -0.69
N HIS A 91 -27.47 0.17 -0.21
CA HIS A 91 -27.90 -1.20 0.06
C HIS A 91 -27.59 -1.67 1.49
N GLY A 92 -26.98 -0.84 2.33
CA GLY A 92 -26.57 -1.25 3.69
C GLY A 92 -25.47 -2.30 3.71
N PHE A 93 -24.70 -2.46 2.60
CA PHE A 93 -23.65 -3.47 2.55
C PHE A 93 -22.49 -3.11 3.48
N ASP A 94 -22.21 -3.96 4.46
CA ASP A 94 -21.20 -3.72 5.47
C ASP A 94 -19.77 -3.91 4.91
N ALA A 95 -19.31 -2.96 4.13
CA ALA A 95 -17.94 -2.88 3.62
C ALA A 95 -17.13 -1.89 4.45
N ILE A 96 -16.00 -2.32 4.99
CA ILE A 96 -14.99 -1.49 5.66
C ILE A 96 -13.70 -1.46 4.83
N ILE A 97 -12.91 -0.40 4.99
CA ILE A 97 -11.74 -0.19 4.16
C ILE A 97 -10.55 0.15 5.07
N LEU A 98 -9.39 -0.47 4.82
CA LEU A 98 -8.14 -0.12 5.47
C LEU A 98 -7.12 0.42 4.46
N MET A 99 -6.41 1.47 4.85
CA MET A 99 -5.32 2.11 4.09
C MET A 99 -3.98 1.76 4.72
N PRO A 100 -3.37 0.64 4.35
CA PRO A 100 -2.05 0.31 4.88
C PRO A 100 -0.99 1.25 4.33
N THR A 101 0.04 1.48 5.15
CA THR A 101 1.29 2.09 4.72
C THR A 101 2.11 1.12 3.85
N ASN A 102 3.41 1.33 3.66
CA ASN A 102 4.23 0.42 2.85
C ASN A 102 4.43 -0.90 3.61
N LEU A 103 3.96 -1.98 3.03
CA LEU A 103 4.05 -3.30 3.63
C LEU A 103 5.39 -3.97 3.32
N TYR A 104 5.87 -4.78 4.25
CA TYR A 104 7.02 -5.66 4.07
C TYR A 104 6.84 -6.94 4.90
N GLY A 105 7.55 -8.01 4.53
CA GLY A 105 7.52 -9.24 5.29
C GLY A 105 7.95 -10.46 4.47
N PRO A 106 7.88 -11.66 5.06
CA PRO A 106 8.19 -12.90 4.37
C PRO A 106 7.36 -13.10 3.10
N GLY A 107 7.98 -13.63 2.05
CA GLY A 107 7.30 -13.89 0.78
C GLY A 107 7.13 -12.67 -0.13
N ASP A 108 7.78 -11.54 0.18
CA ASP A 108 7.74 -10.34 -0.65
C ASP A 108 8.36 -10.56 -2.04
N ASN A 109 8.12 -9.63 -2.95
CA ASN A 109 8.63 -9.67 -4.32
C ASN A 109 10.04 -9.07 -4.42
N TYR A 110 11.04 -9.90 -4.66
CA TYR A 110 12.44 -9.51 -4.82
C TYR A 110 12.87 -9.27 -6.28
N HIS A 111 11.94 -8.99 -7.19
CA HIS A 111 12.27 -8.74 -8.61
C HIS A 111 13.22 -7.53 -8.76
N PRO A 112 14.25 -7.58 -9.62
CA PRO A 112 15.29 -6.54 -9.71
C PRO A 112 14.79 -5.11 -9.96
N THR A 113 13.71 -4.96 -10.72
CA THR A 113 13.16 -3.67 -11.16
C THR A 113 11.71 -3.45 -10.76
N GLY A 114 11.00 -4.51 -10.37
CA GLY A 114 9.55 -4.45 -10.07
C GLY A 114 9.19 -4.50 -8.58
N SER A 115 10.18 -4.69 -7.69
CA SER A 115 9.97 -4.80 -6.25
C SER A 115 9.77 -3.43 -5.57
N HIS A 116 9.18 -3.46 -4.38
CA HIS A 116 9.16 -2.32 -3.46
C HIS A 116 10.53 -2.08 -2.82
N VAL A 117 10.66 -0.97 -2.10
CA VAL A 117 11.97 -0.47 -1.63
C VAL A 117 12.68 -1.42 -0.66
N ILE A 118 12.00 -1.99 0.33
CA ILE A 118 12.64 -2.90 1.30
C ILE A 118 13.19 -4.15 0.61
N PRO A 119 12.39 -4.95 -0.13
CA PRO A 119 12.92 -6.12 -0.82
C PRO A 119 13.99 -5.77 -1.86
N ALA A 120 13.88 -4.61 -2.52
CA ALA A 120 14.91 -4.15 -3.45
C ALA A 120 16.26 -3.89 -2.75
N LEU A 121 16.24 -3.24 -1.58
CA LEU A 121 17.44 -2.99 -0.78
C LEU A 121 18.03 -4.29 -0.25
N ILE A 122 17.22 -5.16 0.36
CA ILE A 122 17.67 -6.46 0.86
C ILE A 122 18.38 -7.24 -0.26
N ARG A 123 17.77 -7.35 -1.42
CA ARG A 123 18.36 -8.05 -2.56
C ARG A 123 19.69 -7.44 -2.98
N ARG A 124 19.75 -6.11 -3.18
CA ARG A 124 20.96 -5.43 -3.64
C ARG A 124 22.12 -5.56 -2.67
N PHE A 125 21.87 -5.39 -1.38
CA PHE A 125 22.89 -5.55 -0.36
C PHE A 125 23.37 -7.01 -0.26
N HIS A 126 22.45 -7.97 -0.36
CA HIS A 126 22.80 -9.39 -0.38
C HIS A 126 23.67 -9.73 -1.61
N GLU A 127 23.27 -9.34 -2.81
CA GLU A 127 24.05 -9.57 -4.04
C GLU A 127 25.42 -8.90 -3.97
N ALA A 128 25.52 -7.69 -3.42
CA ALA A 128 26.79 -6.98 -3.24
C ALA A 128 27.73 -7.74 -2.26
N CYS A 129 27.19 -8.27 -1.17
CA CYS A 129 27.96 -9.11 -0.24
C CYS A 129 28.51 -10.37 -0.94
N LEU A 130 27.69 -11.09 -1.70
CA LEU A 130 28.12 -12.26 -2.46
C LEU A 130 29.20 -11.94 -3.49
N GLN A 131 29.10 -10.80 -4.15
CA GLN A 131 30.05 -10.33 -5.17
C GLN A 131 31.27 -9.61 -4.57
N LYS A 132 31.32 -9.42 -3.25
CA LYS A 132 32.36 -8.65 -2.54
C LYS A 132 32.49 -7.22 -3.10
N SER A 133 31.38 -6.59 -3.46
CA SER A 133 31.33 -5.23 -3.99
C SER A 133 31.61 -4.23 -2.86
N GLU A 134 32.41 -3.20 -3.13
CA GLU A 134 32.75 -2.14 -2.17
C GLU A 134 31.58 -1.18 -1.91
N SER A 135 30.62 -1.12 -2.82
CA SER A 135 29.50 -0.18 -2.75
C SER A 135 28.22 -0.74 -3.35
N VAL A 136 27.07 -0.20 -2.88
CA VAL A 136 25.72 -0.49 -3.41
C VAL A 136 25.09 0.80 -3.89
N THR A 137 24.68 0.85 -5.15
CA THR A 137 23.96 1.99 -5.70
C THR A 137 22.50 1.97 -5.27
N CYS A 138 22.07 2.98 -4.51
CA CYS A 138 20.68 3.25 -4.19
C CYS A 138 20.12 4.34 -5.12
N TRP A 139 18.90 4.17 -5.60
CA TRP A 139 18.28 5.12 -6.53
C TRP A 139 17.74 6.35 -5.81
N GLY A 140 17.91 7.52 -6.42
CA GLY A 140 17.41 8.79 -5.92
C GLY A 140 18.27 9.39 -4.81
N THR A 141 17.75 10.40 -4.13
CA THR A 141 18.47 11.16 -3.08
C THR A 141 18.46 10.48 -1.71
N GLY A 142 17.59 9.50 -1.52
CA GLY A 142 17.35 8.89 -0.22
C GLY A 142 16.58 9.78 0.77
N SER A 143 16.24 11.02 0.39
CA SER A 143 15.53 11.96 1.27
C SER A 143 14.02 11.71 1.44
N PRO A 144 13.29 11.10 0.49
CA PRO A 144 11.89 10.79 0.70
C PRO A 144 11.69 9.94 1.95
N ARG A 145 10.67 10.28 2.73
CA ARG A 145 10.30 9.54 3.93
C ARG A 145 9.17 8.55 3.63
N ARG A 146 9.21 7.40 4.29
CA ARG A 146 8.17 6.37 4.17
C ARG A 146 7.94 5.72 5.53
N GLU A 147 6.69 5.39 5.77
CA GLU A 147 6.27 4.56 6.88
C GLU A 147 6.16 3.11 6.40
N PHE A 148 6.57 2.16 7.25
CA PHE A 148 6.57 0.73 6.95
C PHE A 148 5.82 -0.05 8.02
N LEU A 149 5.05 -1.05 7.60
CA LEU A 149 4.28 -1.92 8.48
C LEU A 149 4.53 -3.38 8.10
N HIS A 150 4.77 -4.23 9.10
CA HIS A 150 4.91 -5.67 8.86
C HIS A 150 3.57 -6.27 8.41
N VAL A 151 3.62 -7.26 7.53
CA VAL A 151 2.38 -7.86 6.99
C VAL A 151 1.54 -8.55 8.05
N ASP A 152 2.16 -9.13 9.10
CA ASP A 152 1.43 -9.77 10.20
C ASP A 152 0.66 -8.73 11.02
N ASP A 153 1.23 -7.55 11.27
CA ASP A 153 0.55 -6.46 11.97
C ASP A 153 -0.67 -5.96 11.18
N LEU A 154 -0.55 -5.89 9.84
CA LEU A 154 -1.72 -5.59 9.00
C LEU A 154 -2.76 -6.71 9.05
N ALA A 155 -2.33 -7.96 9.07
CA ALA A 155 -3.25 -9.11 9.17
C ALA A 155 -4.03 -9.05 10.49
N ASP A 156 -3.35 -8.84 11.61
CA ASP A 156 -3.98 -8.70 12.93
C ASP A 156 -4.93 -7.50 12.98
N ALA A 157 -4.51 -6.35 12.47
CA ALA A 157 -5.37 -5.17 12.37
C ALA A 157 -6.61 -5.43 11.50
N SER A 158 -6.46 -6.19 10.41
CA SER A 158 -7.57 -6.55 9.51
C SER A 158 -8.59 -7.44 10.22
N VAL A 159 -8.14 -8.46 10.95
CA VAL A 159 -9.01 -9.34 11.73
C VAL A 159 -9.70 -8.54 12.84
N HIS A 160 -8.93 -7.74 13.59
CA HIS A 160 -9.49 -6.89 14.64
C HIS A 160 -10.60 -5.96 14.12
N CYS A 161 -10.36 -5.27 13.01
CA CYS A 161 -11.35 -4.37 12.40
C CYS A 161 -12.57 -5.13 11.88
N LEU A 162 -12.40 -6.32 11.29
CA LEU A 162 -13.51 -7.16 10.86
C LEU A 162 -14.39 -7.58 12.04
N GLU A 163 -13.83 -7.85 13.18
CA GLU A 163 -14.55 -8.33 14.36
C GLU A 163 -15.16 -7.19 15.19
N HIS A 164 -14.43 -6.09 15.39
CA HIS A 164 -14.75 -5.10 16.41
C HIS A 164 -15.13 -3.72 15.86
N TRP A 165 -14.59 -3.29 14.73
CA TRP A 165 -14.88 -1.96 14.23
C TRP A 165 -16.19 -1.90 13.44
N ARG A 166 -17.11 -1.06 13.89
CA ARG A 166 -18.44 -0.86 13.31
C ARG A 166 -18.67 0.64 13.08
N PRO A 167 -18.17 1.21 11.94
CA PRO A 167 -18.40 2.61 11.65
C PRO A 167 -19.89 2.89 11.45
N GLY A 168 -20.37 4.01 12.02
CA GLY A 168 -21.69 4.55 11.76
C GLY A 168 -21.82 5.05 10.31
N ASP A 169 -23.06 5.34 9.88
CA ASP A 169 -23.32 5.79 8.51
C ASP A 169 -22.71 7.17 8.22
N ASP A 170 -22.62 8.04 9.24
CA ASP A 170 -22.02 9.38 9.15
C ASP A 170 -20.51 9.40 9.47
N GLU A 171 -19.94 8.25 9.81
CA GLU A 171 -18.52 8.15 10.16
C GLU A 171 -17.65 7.78 8.95
N THR A 172 -16.37 8.05 9.06
CA THR A 172 -15.37 7.59 8.10
C THR A 172 -15.36 6.05 8.06
N GLN A 173 -15.64 5.48 6.87
CA GLN A 173 -15.72 4.03 6.66
C GLN A 173 -14.37 3.43 6.28
N PHE A 174 -13.29 4.18 6.37
CA PHE A 174 -11.93 3.71 6.15
C PHE A 174 -10.96 4.29 7.18
N LEU A 175 -9.91 3.53 7.48
CA LEU A 175 -8.89 3.91 8.46
C LEU A 175 -7.50 3.77 7.85
N ASN A 176 -6.63 4.70 8.18
CA ASN A 176 -5.21 4.53 7.99
C ASN A 176 -4.67 3.49 8.98
N VAL A 177 -3.82 2.59 8.48
CA VAL A 177 -3.18 1.55 9.29
C VAL A 177 -1.68 1.62 9.10
N GLY A 178 -0.98 1.95 10.17
CA GLY A 178 0.47 2.12 10.18
C GLY A 178 1.02 2.16 11.59
N THR A 179 2.32 2.40 11.70
CA THR A 179 3.06 2.49 12.97
C THR A 179 3.06 3.89 13.57
N GLY A 180 2.72 4.91 12.77
CA GLY A 180 2.84 6.32 13.12
C GLY A 180 4.28 6.86 13.04
N VAL A 181 5.24 6.04 12.57
CA VAL A 181 6.67 6.43 12.49
C VAL A 181 7.17 6.22 11.07
N ASP A 182 7.69 7.28 10.48
CA ASP A 182 8.34 7.24 9.16
C ASP A 182 9.86 7.45 9.26
N LEU A 183 10.59 7.02 8.23
CA LEU A 183 12.04 7.22 8.12
C LEU A 183 12.46 7.57 6.69
N PRO A 184 13.58 8.32 6.51
CA PRO A 184 14.16 8.55 5.19
C PRO A 184 14.64 7.24 4.56
N ILE A 185 14.53 7.13 3.24
CA ILE A 185 15.01 5.94 2.51
C ILE A 185 16.52 5.70 2.70
N ARG A 186 17.32 6.76 2.87
CA ARG A 186 18.76 6.61 3.18
C ARG A 186 19.01 5.91 4.52
N ASP A 187 18.20 6.22 5.54
CA ASP A 187 18.33 5.62 6.88
C ASP A 187 17.89 4.15 6.84
N LEU A 188 16.83 3.86 6.08
CA LEU A 188 16.42 2.49 5.78
C LEU A 188 17.54 1.70 5.09
N ALA A 189 18.20 2.29 4.08
CA ALA A 189 19.32 1.64 3.39
C ALA A 189 20.48 1.34 4.34
N SER A 190 20.81 2.28 5.24
CA SER A 190 21.84 2.08 6.27
C SER A 190 21.47 0.93 7.22
N LEU A 191 20.22 0.89 7.67
CA LEU A 191 19.72 -0.19 8.55
C LEU A 191 19.82 -1.55 7.87
N VAL A 192 19.42 -1.67 6.60
CA VAL A 192 19.52 -2.94 5.83
C VAL A 192 20.99 -3.35 5.66
N ALA A 193 21.89 -2.38 5.43
CA ALA A 193 23.33 -2.65 5.31
C ALA A 193 23.94 -3.17 6.62
N GLU A 194 23.53 -2.62 7.78
CA GLU A 194 24.00 -3.07 9.10
C GLU A 194 23.53 -4.49 9.39
N ILE A 195 22.27 -4.79 9.17
CA ILE A 195 21.71 -6.14 9.35
C ILE A 195 22.45 -7.16 8.46
N GLY A 196 22.71 -6.81 7.21
CA GLY A 196 23.47 -7.66 6.29
C GLY A 196 24.90 -7.93 6.72
N ARG A 197 25.55 -6.99 7.42
CA ARG A 197 26.92 -7.17 7.97
C ARG A 197 26.96 -8.05 9.21
N ALA A 198 25.89 -8.06 10.00
CA ALA A 198 25.82 -8.85 11.22
C ALA A 198 25.73 -10.38 10.97
N HIS A 199 25.50 -10.79 9.73
CA HIS A 199 25.33 -12.18 9.32
C HIS A 199 26.45 -12.71 8.38
N VAL A 200 27.57 -11.97 8.27
CA VAL A 200 28.75 -12.40 7.47
C VAL A 200 29.90 -12.76 8.39
#